data_787f603b563c785e883d8c70021fdbd3
#
_entry.id   787f603b563c785e883d8c70021fdbd3
#
_cell.length_a   1.000
_cell.length_b   1.000
_cell.length_c   1.000
_cell.angle_alpha   90.00
_cell.angle_beta   90.00
_cell.angle_gamma   90.00
#
_symmetry.space_group_name_H-M   'P 1'
#
loop_
_entity.id
_entity.type
_entity.pdbx_description
1 polymer ?
#
loop_
_entity_poly.entity_id
_entity_poly.type
_entity_poly.pdbx_seq_one_letter_code
_entity_poly.pdbx_strand_id
1 'polypeptide(L)'
;DPYEVIGRELPDVVIHLASIVSPTTRAFAHSVDVVGSRNVIAACSLHGVRRLVVTSSGAAYGYHADNPVPLVETDAIRGNVEFAYSDHKRQVEEMLAEARKAVPELQQVVLVVGTVLGAGLENQITALFHKPRLLALRGCESPFVFIWTRDLARILKRAAGAGPTGVFN
;
A
#
# COMPACT_ATOMS: atom_id res chain seq x y z
N ASP A 1 -15.27 12.14 -6.35
CA ASP A 1 -14.03 12.42 -7.10
C ASP A 1 -12.99 13.01 -6.15
N PRO A 2 -11.73 12.48 -6.08
CA PRO A 2 -10.67 13.02 -5.22
C PRO A 2 -10.36 14.51 -5.50
N TYR A 3 -10.40 14.94 -6.74
CA TYR A 3 -10.16 16.34 -7.13
C TYR A 3 -11.16 17.30 -6.49
N GLU A 4 -12.44 16.96 -6.56
CA GLU A 4 -13.49 17.79 -5.99
C GLU A 4 -13.39 17.87 -4.46
N VAL A 5 -13.19 16.73 -3.80
CA VAL A 5 -13.12 16.68 -2.33
C VAL A 5 -11.88 17.39 -1.82
N ILE A 6 -10.70 17.09 -2.37
CA ILE A 6 -9.43 17.69 -1.92
C ILE A 6 -9.42 19.18 -2.25
N GLY A 7 -9.95 19.57 -3.43
CA GLY A 7 -10.04 20.99 -3.81
C GLY A 7 -11.01 21.82 -2.96
N ARG A 8 -12.08 21.19 -2.45
CA ARG A 8 -13.05 21.86 -1.57
C ARG A 8 -12.54 21.97 -0.13
N GLU A 9 -11.99 20.87 0.40
CA GLU A 9 -11.59 20.78 1.81
C GLU A 9 -10.19 21.36 2.08
N LEU A 10 -9.34 21.46 1.05
CA LEU A 10 -7.95 21.94 1.11
C LEU A 10 -7.17 21.39 2.32
N PRO A 11 -7.11 20.05 2.49
CA PRO A 11 -6.47 19.45 3.65
C PRO A 11 -4.96 19.61 3.63
N ASP A 12 -4.34 19.81 4.79
CA ASP A 12 -2.87 19.76 4.93
C ASP A 12 -2.31 18.36 4.69
N VAL A 13 -3.08 17.32 5.03
CA VAL A 13 -2.66 15.93 5.00
C VAL A 13 -3.75 15.06 4.38
N VAL A 14 -3.38 14.23 3.44
CA VAL A 14 -4.24 13.18 2.88
C VAL A 14 -3.69 11.81 3.29
N ILE A 15 -4.55 10.95 3.83
CA ILE A 15 -4.22 9.55 4.11
C ILE A 15 -4.99 8.68 3.11
N HIS A 16 -4.28 8.06 2.19
CA HIS A 16 -4.85 7.22 1.13
C HIS A 16 -4.71 5.74 1.51
N LEU A 17 -5.83 5.13 1.91
CA LEU A 17 -5.91 3.73 2.33
C LEU A 17 -6.77 2.88 1.38
N ALA A 18 -7.38 3.50 0.37
CA ALA A 18 -8.30 2.81 -0.54
C ALA A 18 -7.56 1.80 -1.40
N SER A 19 -8.00 0.55 -1.34
CA SER A 19 -7.50 -0.54 -2.17
C SER A 19 -8.50 -1.69 -2.17
N ILE A 20 -8.55 -2.44 -3.26
CA ILE A 20 -9.40 -3.62 -3.39
C ILE A 20 -8.62 -4.86 -2.95
N VAL A 21 -9.02 -5.44 -1.82
CA VAL A 21 -8.44 -6.67 -1.26
C VAL A 21 -9.41 -7.87 -1.34
N SER A 22 -10.61 -7.66 -1.88
CA SER A 22 -11.63 -8.69 -2.08
C SER A 22 -11.64 -9.20 -3.53
N PRO A 23 -12.12 -10.44 -3.78
CA PRO A 23 -12.23 -10.96 -5.14
C PRO A 23 -13.11 -10.06 -6.01
N THR A 24 -12.56 -9.66 -7.16
CA THR A 24 -13.27 -8.85 -8.15
C THR A 24 -12.60 -9.02 -9.51
N THR A 25 -13.13 -8.34 -10.54
CA THR A 25 -12.47 -8.31 -11.85
C THR A 25 -11.19 -7.47 -11.80
N ARG A 26 -10.17 -7.89 -12.57
CA ARG A 26 -8.91 -7.12 -12.70
C ARG A 26 -9.17 -5.66 -13.12
N ALA A 27 -10.10 -5.45 -14.05
CA ALA A 27 -10.43 -4.11 -14.55
C ALA A 27 -11.01 -3.21 -13.46
N PHE A 28 -11.90 -3.73 -12.63
CA PHE A 28 -12.45 -2.97 -11.51
C PHE A 28 -11.41 -2.69 -10.43
N ALA A 29 -10.61 -3.69 -10.04
CA ALA A 29 -9.50 -3.49 -9.11
C ALA A 29 -8.51 -2.43 -9.64
N HIS A 30 -8.14 -2.48 -10.92
CA HIS A 30 -7.27 -1.50 -11.56
C HIS A 30 -7.86 -0.08 -11.51
N SER A 31 -9.16 0.08 -11.76
CA SER A 31 -9.81 1.40 -11.71
C SER A 31 -9.77 2.03 -10.31
N VAL A 32 -9.84 1.22 -9.25
CA VAL A 32 -9.75 1.71 -7.86
C VAL A 32 -8.29 1.87 -7.43
N ASP A 33 -7.48 0.82 -7.57
CA ASP A 33 -6.12 0.79 -7.02
C ASP A 33 -5.18 1.71 -7.79
N VAL A 34 -5.18 1.61 -9.14
CA VAL A 34 -4.21 2.35 -9.98
C VAL A 34 -4.76 3.71 -10.38
N VAL A 35 -5.94 3.74 -11.02
CA VAL A 35 -6.52 5.02 -11.50
C VAL A 35 -6.94 5.88 -10.31
N GLY A 36 -7.55 5.29 -9.26
CA GLY A 36 -7.90 6.00 -8.04
C GLY A 36 -6.69 6.62 -7.34
N SER A 37 -5.59 5.86 -7.18
CA SER A 37 -4.35 6.38 -6.58
C SER A 37 -3.72 7.48 -7.43
N ARG A 38 -3.72 7.34 -8.76
CA ARG A 38 -3.26 8.40 -9.68
C ARG A 38 -4.04 9.69 -9.46
N ASN A 39 -5.35 9.60 -9.37
CA ASN A 39 -6.21 10.77 -9.16
C ASN A 39 -5.96 11.42 -7.79
N VAL A 40 -5.74 10.63 -6.73
CA VAL A 40 -5.39 11.17 -5.40
C VAL A 40 -4.04 11.89 -5.45
N ILE A 41 -3.01 11.28 -6.03
CA ILE A 41 -1.67 11.89 -6.15
C ILE A 41 -1.76 13.21 -6.93
N ALA A 42 -2.44 13.20 -8.08
CA ALA A 42 -2.58 14.39 -8.92
C ALA A 42 -3.41 15.49 -8.22
N ALA A 43 -4.48 15.14 -7.52
CA ALA A 43 -5.27 16.10 -6.75
C ALA A 43 -4.47 16.71 -5.60
N CYS A 44 -3.68 15.91 -4.87
CA CYS A 44 -2.79 16.40 -3.83
C CYS A 44 -1.76 17.41 -4.38
N SER A 45 -1.16 17.08 -5.53
CA SER A 45 -0.20 17.97 -6.20
C SER A 45 -0.85 19.27 -6.69
N LEU A 46 -2.03 19.17 -7.30
CA LEU A 46 -2.75 20.33 -7.83
C LEU A 46 -3.19 21.32 -6.75
N HIS A 47 -3.68 20.82 -5.64
CA HIS A 47 -4.25 21.63 -4.55
C HIS A 47 -3.27 21.94 -3.42
N GLY A 48 -1.98 21.65 -3.61
CA GLY A 48 -0.92 22.04 -2.66
C GLY A 48 -1.02 21.30 -1.32
N VAL A 49 -1.50 20.06 -1.30
CA VAL A 49 -1.47 19.22 -0.11
C VAL A 49 -0.03 19.07 0.37
N ARG A 50 0.23 19.38 1.63
CA ARG A 50 1.57 19.34 2.18
C ARG A 50 2.09 17.89 2.35
N ARG A 51 1.22 16.96 2.73
CA ARG A 51 1.63 15.58 3.03
C ARG A 51 0.63 14.54 2.54
N LEU A 52 1.15 13.53 1.84
CA LEU A 52 0.40 12.35 1.40
C LEU A 52 0.96 11.11 2.11
N VAL A 53 0.10 10.42 2.87
CA VAL A 53 0.40 9.12 3.51
C VAL A 53 -0.33 8.03 2.74
N VAL A 54 0.39 7.01 2.31
CA VAL A 54 -0.17 5.89 1.52
C VAL A 54 0.17 4.56 2.18
N THR A 55 -0.79 3.66 2.28
CA THR A 55 -0.52 2.25 2.57
C THR A 55 -0.30 1.50 1.26
N SER A 56 0.94 1.12 1.02
CA SER A 56 1.34 0.17 0.01
C SER A 56 1.34 -1.25 0.56
N SER A 57 1.99 -2.18 -0.10
CA SER A 57 2.04 -3.59 0.32
C SER A 57 3.35 -4.23 -0.09
N GLY A 58 3.86 -5.15 0.73
CA GLY A 58 4.97 -6.03 0.36
C GLY A 58 4.74 -6.81 -0.95
N ALA A 59 3.48 -6.97 -1.37
CA ALA A 59 3.15 -7.54 -2.68
C ALA A 59 3.73 -6.76 -3.86
N ALA A 60 4.05 -5.46 -3.68
CA ALA A 60 4.67 -4.64 -4.73
C ALA A 60 6.07 -5.14 -5.13
N TYR A 61 6.81 -5.76 -4.23
CA TYR A 61 8.09 -6.40 -4.56
C TYR A 61 7.93 -7.61 -5.49
N GLY A 62 6.76 -8.22 -5.48
CA GLY A 62 6.47 -9.47 -6.17
C GLY A 62 6.91 -10.70 -5.38
N TYR A 63 6.38 -11.84 -5.77
CA TYR A 63 6.64 -13.15 -5.13
C TYR A 63 7.63 -13.94 -5.99
N HIS A 64 8.87 -13.48 -6.05
CA HIS A 64 9.93 -14.09 -6.85
C HIS A 64 10.88 -14.91 -5.97
N ALA A 65 11.30 -16.08 -6.47
CA ALA A 65 12.16 -16.99 -5.71
C ALA A 65 13.56 -16.42 -5.43
N ASP A 66 13.97 -15.46 -6.21
CA ASP A 66 15.26 -14.76 -6.12
C ASP A 66 15.18 -13.42 -5.35
N ASN A 67 14.07 -13.13 -4.69
CA ASN A 67 13.98 -11.99 -3.79
C ASN A 67 14.95 -12.16 -2.61
N PRO A 68 15.65 -11.09 -2.20
CA PRO A 68 16.45 -11.13 -0.97
C PRO A 68 15.56 -11.31 0.27
N VAL A 69 16.15 -11.84 1.33
CA VAL A 69 15.50 -12.01 2.63
C VAL A 69 16.44 -11.49 3.72
N PRO A 70 16.06 -10.43 4.45
CA PRO A 70 14.83 -9.64 4.33
C PRO A 70 14.84 -8.70 3.13
N LEU A 71 13.64 -8.30 2.68
CA LEU A 71 13.46 -7.19 1.73
C LEU A 71 13.62 -5.85 2.45
N VAL A 72 14.26 -4.91 1.78
CA VAL A 72 14.46 -3.53 2.25
C VAL A 72 13.91 -2.51 1.23
N GLU A 73 13.72 -1.27 1.66
CA GLU A 73 13.06 -0.21 0.88
C GLU A 73 13.80 0.17 -0.41
N THR A 74 15.06 -0.22 -0.54
CA THR A 74 15.89 -0.01 -1.76
C THR A 74 15.81 -1.16 -2.76
N ASP A 75 15.15 -2.26 -2.40
CA ASP A 75 15.00 -3.39 -3.30
C ASP A 75 14.02 -3.08 -4.43
N ALA A 76 14.21 -3.75 -5.56
CA ALA A 76 13.45 -3.50 -6.77
C ALA A 76 11.97 -3.88 -6.60
N ILE A 77 11.07 -2.96 -6.91
CA ILE A 77 9.64 -3.18 -7.01
C ILE A 77 9.35 -3.87 -8.34
N ARG A 78 9.13 -5.19 -8.32
CA ARG A 78 8.96 -6.00 -9.54
C ARG A 78 7.52 -6.42 -9.82
N GLY A 79 6.71 -6.62 -8.78
CA GLY A 79 5.35 -7.12 -8.88
C GLY A 79 5.25 -8.49 -9.55
N ASN A 80 4.02 -8.96 -9.74
CA ASN A 80 3.70 -10.13 -10.56
C ASN A 80 2.55 -9.77 -11.51
N VAL A 81 2.79 -9.78 -12.82
CA VAL A 81 1.79 -9.39 -13.83
C VAL A 81 0.57 -10.32 -13.80
N GLU A 82 0.77 -11.59 -13.53
CA GLU A 82 -0.29 -12.61 -13.40
C GLU A 82 -1.14 -12.44 -12.13
N PHE A 83 -0.62 -11.77 -11.11
CA PHE A 83 -1.33 -11.50 -9.86
C PHE A 83 -1.72 -10.01 -9.77
N ALA A 84 -2.95 -9.69 -10.14
CA ALA A 84 -3.44 -8.32 -10.29
C ALA A 84 -3.11 -7.40 -9.10
N TYR A 85 -3.29 -7.86 -7.87
CA TYR A 85 -2.99 -7.07 -6.67
C TYR A 85 -1.51 -6.66 -6.58
N SER A 86 -0.61 -7.61 -6.83
CA SER A 86 0.84 -7.37 -6.83
C SER A 86 1.23 -6.37 -7.93
N ASP A 87 0.72 -6.58 -9.14
CA ASP A 87 0.98 -5.70 -10.29
C ASP A 87 0.44 -4.27 -10.07
N HIS A 88 -0.78 -4.15 -9.51
CA HIS A 88 -1.36 -2.84 -9.20
C HIS A 88 -0.55 -2.10 -8.12
N LYS A 89 -0.11 -2.80 -7.07
CA LYS A 89 0.74 -2.18 -6.03
C LYS A 89 2.08 -1.73 -6.59
N ARG A 90 2.71 -2.51 -7.50
CA ARG A 90 3.90 -2.06 -8.25
C ARG A 90 3.65 -0.77 -9.02
N GLN A 91 2.55 -0.70 -9.80
CA GLN A 91 2.22 0.50 -10.57
C GLN A 91 1.98 1.73 -9.66
N VAL A 92 1.35 1.55 -8.50
CA VAL A 92 1.14 2.63 -7.53
C VAL A 92 2.48 3.12 -6.96
N GLU A 93 3.40 2.20 -6.60
CA GLU A 93 4.74 2.57 -6.13
C GLU A 93 5.54 3.34 -7.18
N GLU A 94 5.48 2.92 -8.44
CA GLU A 94 6.11 3.63 -9.56
C GLU A 94 5.56 5.05 -9.70
N MET A 95 4.24 5.23 -9.68
CA MET A 95 3.61 6.55 -9.72
C MET A 95 4.01 7.44 -8.54
N LEU A 96 4.09 6.88 -7.32
CA LEU A 96 4.56 7.60 -6.14
C LEU A 96 6.02 8.02 -6.27
N ALA A 97 6.88 7.15 -6.80
CA ALA A 97 8.29 7.46 -7.04
C ALA A 97 8.47 8.57 -8.10
N GLU A 98 7.68 8.57 -9.16
CA GLU A 98 7.66 9.63 -10.16
C GLU A 98 7.16 10.95 -9.56
N ALA A 99 6.07 10.92 -8.81
CA ALA A 99 5.53 12.10 -8.16
C ALA A 99 6.50 12.72 -7.14
N ARG A 100 7.28 11.92 -6.40
CA ARG A 100 8.33 12.42 -5.50
C ARG A 100 9.41 13.22 -6.22
N LYS A 101 9.71 12.86 -7.46
CA LYS A 101 10.69 13.58 -8.30
C LYS A 101 10.09 14.84 -8.90
N ALA A 102 8.84 14.74 -9.36
CA ALA A 102 8.16 15.84 -10.07
C ALA A 102 7.64 16.95 -9.14
N VAL A 103 7.23 16.58 -7.92
CA VAL A 103 6.60 17.49 -6.94
C VAL A 103 7.26 17.27 -5.57
N PRO A 104 8.53 17.70 -5.37
CA PRO A 104 9.28 17.46 -4.15
C PRO A 104 8.67 18.11 -2.89
N GLU A 105 7.85 19.13 -3.03
CA GLU A 105 7.11 19.78 -1.95
C GLU A 105 5.97 18.92 -1.40
N LEU A 106 5.43 17.95 -2.15
CA LEU A 106 4.48 16.97 -1.65
C LEU A 106 5.23 15.90 -0.83
N GLN A 107 5.29 16.11 0.47
CA GLN A 107 5.88 15.16 1.40
C GLN A 107 5.15 13.81 1.31
N GLN A 108 5.85 12.74 0.94
CA GLN A 108 5.26 11.42 0.86
C GLN A 108 5.75 10.53 2.02
N VAL A 109 4.81 9.80 2.63
CA VAL A 109 5.08 8.70 3.55
C VAL A 109 4.39 7.47 2.99
N VAL A 110 5.17 6.52 2.50
CA VAL A 110 4.67 5.26 1.93
C VAL A 110 4.98 4.14 2.90
N LEU A 111 3.95 3.48 3.39
CA LEU A 111 4.06 2.35 4.32
C LEU A 111 3.83 1.06 3.54
N VAL A 112 4.88 0.28 3.36
CA VAL A 112 4.83 -1.02 2.67
C VAL A 112 4.46 -2.10 3.69
N VAL A 113 3.17 -2.24 3.92
CA VAL A 113 2.68 -3.10 4.99
C VAL A 113 2.61 -4.58 4.58
N GLY A 114 2.85 -5.45 5.54
CA GLY A 114 2.53 -6.87 5.44
C GLY A 114 1.03 -7.13 5.64
N THR A 115 0.68 -8.37 5.99
CA THR A 115 -0.71 -8.72 6.29
C THR A 115 -1.20 -8.04 7.55
N VAL A 116 -2.30 -7.29 7.44
CA VAL A 116 -2.91 -6.63 8.60
C VAL A 116 -3.77 -7.64 9.36
N LEU A 117 -3.47 -7.82 10.65
CA LEU A 117 -4.22 -8.66 11.58
C LEU A 117 -4.87 -7.81 12.68
N GLY A 118 -6.01 -8.24 13.18
CA GLY A 118 -6.68 -7.55 14.29
C GLY A 118 -8.01 -8.19 14.67
N ALA A 119 -8.51 -7.85 15.85
CA ALA A 119 -9.81 -8.33 16.31
C ALA A 119 -10.91 -7.81 15.40
N GLY A 120 -11.77 -8.71 14.93
CA GLY A 120 -12.90 -8.39 14.04
C GLY A 120 -12.50 -8.08 12.58
N LEU A 121 -11.22 -8.25 12.21
CA LEU A 121 -10.77 -8.13 10.83
C LEU A 121 -10.93 -9.46 10.10
N GLU A 122 -11.86 -9.50 9.16
CA GLU A 122 -12.10 -10.67 8.31
C GLU A 122 -11.69 -10.35 6.86
N ASN A 123 -10.75 -11.12 6.33
CA ASN A 123 -10.33 -11.10 4.94
C ASN A 123 -9.90 -12.52 4.48
N GLN A 124 -9.55 -12.68 3.21
CA GLN A 124 -9.16 -13.98 2.66
C GLN A 124 -7.98 -14.63 3.39
N ILE A 125 -7.03 -13.83 3.88
CA ILE A 125 -5.85 -14.35 4.57
C ILE A 125 -6.22 -14.73 6.01
N THR A 126 -6.95 -13.88 6.73
CA THR A 126 -7.40 -14.21 8.10
C THR A 126 -8.32 -15.42 8.11
N ALA A 127 -9.14 -15.61 7.07
CA ALA A 127 -10.00 -16.80 6.91
C ALA A 127 -9.19 -18.11 6.85
N LEU A 128 -7.93 -18.09 6.40
CA LEU A 128 -7.07 -19.27 6.41
C LEU A 128 -6.72 -19.73 7.82
N PHE A 129 -6.58 -18.80 8.77
CA PHE A 129 -6.26 -19.11 10.17
C PHE A 129 -7.45 -19.63 10.97
N HIS A 130 -8.68 -19.44 10.48
CA HIS A 130 -9.90 -19.96 11.10
C HIS A 130 -10.24 -21.40 10.65
N LYS A 131 -9.46 -21.96 9.70
CA LYS A 131 -9.67 -23.34 9.26
C LYS A 131 -9.19 -24.35 10.32
N PRO A 132 -9.87 -25.51 10.45
CA PRO A 132 -9.46 -26.54 11.40
C PRO A 132 -8.09 -27.16 11.10
N ARG A 133 -7.58 -26.95 9.89
CA ARG A 133 -6.23 -27.36 9.48
C ARG A 133 -5.59 -26.21 8.70
N LEU A 134 -4.42 -25.79 9.15
CA LEU A 134 -3.61 -24.81 8.43
C LEU A 134 -2.92 -25.47 7.24
N LEU A 135 -2.91 -24.77 6.10
CA LEU A 135 -2.14 -25.20 4.93
C LEU A 135 -0.67 -24.85 5.15
N ALA A 136 0.19 -25.86 5.02
CA ALA A 136 1.64 -25.69 5.00
C ALA A 136 2.21 -26.35 3.74
N LEU A 137 3.18 -25.70 3.12
CA LEU A 137 3.92 -26.26 1.99
C LEU A 137 5.21 -26.88 2.50
N ARG A 138 5.37 -28.19 2.28
CA ARG A 138 6.58 -28.91 2.70
C ARG A 138 7.81 -28.36 1.97
N GLY A 139 8.84 -28.03 2.76
CA GLY A 139 10.08 -27.46 2.22
C GLY A 139 10.00 -25.95 1.90
N CYS A 140 8.92 -25.27 2.27
CA CYS A 140 8.80 -23.82 2.17
C CYS A 140 8.99 -23.20 3.56
N GLU A 141 10.06 -22.43 3.72
CA GLU A 141 10.39 -21.70 4.96
C GLU A 141 10.17 -20.18 4.81
N SER A 142 9.23 -19.79 3.92
CA SER A 142 8.94 -18.37 3.70
C SER A 142 8.41 -17.70 4.97
N PRO A 143 9.02 -16.59 5.42
CA PRO A 143 8.52 -15.83 6.56
C PRO A 143 7.16 -15.23 6.25
N PHE A 144 6.27 -15.22 7.25
CA PHE A 144 4.98 -14.56 7.16
C PHE A 144 5.05 -13.21 7.87
N VAL A 145 4.90 -12.13 7.10
CA VAL A 145 4.98 -10.76 7.61
C VAL A 145 3.58 -10.24 7.94
N PHE A 146 3.39 -9.76 9.16
CA PHE A 146 2.12 -9.18 9.58
C PHE A 146 2.32 -7.95 10.48
N ILE A 147 1.29 -7.12 10.52
CA ILE A 147 1.19 -5.97 11.41
C ILE A 147 -0.17 -5.97 12.11
N TRP A 148 -0.20 -5.58 13.40
CA TRP A 148 -1.45 -5.47 14.13
C TRP A 148 -2.18 -4.17 13.80
N THR A 149 -3.50 -4.20 13.65
CA THR A 149 -4.32 -3.02 13.31
C THR A 149 -4.06 -1.82 14.20
N ARG A 150 -3.89 -2.04 15.52
CA ARG A 150 -3.61 -0.98 16.49
C ARG A 150 -2.24 -0.33 16.25
N ASP A 151 -1.25 -1.11 15.88
CA ASP A 151 0.10 -0.59 15.63
C ASP A 151 0.15 0.14 14.29
N LEU A 152 -0.50 -0.39 13.25
CA LEU A 152 -0.68 0.33 11.99
C LEU A 152 -1.39 1.68 12.20
N ALA A 153 -2.46 1.73 13.02
CA ALA A 153 -3.14 2.98 13.32
C ALA A 153 -2.23 4.00 14.04
N ARG A 154 -1.36 3.55 14.96
CA ARG A 154 -0.35 4.42 15.61
C ARG A 154 0.68 4.94 14.62
N ILE A 155 1.15 4.09 13.70
CA ILE A 155 2.09 4.46 12.65
C ILE A 155 1.45 5.48 11.72
N LEU A 156 0.21 5.24 11.25
CA LEU A 156 -0.55 6.19 10.40
C LEU A 156 -0.74 7.55 11.09
N LYS A 157 -1.11 7.57 12.37
CA LYS A 157 -1.19 8.81 13.15
C LYS A 157 0.13 9.56 13.19
N ARG A 158 1.24 8.86 13.41
CA ARG A 158 2.59 9.46 13.40
C ARG A 158 2.98 9.96 12.01
N ALA A 159 2.70 9.16 10.98
CA ALA A 159 2.97 9.51 9.59
C ALA A 159 2.21 10.76 9.13
N ALA A 160 0.95 10.92 9.56
CA ALA A 160 0.14 12.11 9.28
C ALA A 160 0.65 13.37 10.00
N GLY A 161 1.30 13.22 11.14
CA GLY A 161 1.84 14.33 11.93
C GLY A 161 3.27 14.72 11.53
N ALA A 162 4.20 14.61 12.48
CA ALA A 162 5.60 15.02 12.37
C ALA A 162 6.58 13.86 12.10
N GLY A 163 6.09 12.72 11.60
CA GLY A 163 6.93 11.57 11.22
C GLY A 163 7.85 11.88 10.04
N PRO A 164 8.93 11.09 9.86
CA PRO A 164 9.81 11.22 8.71
C PRO A 164 9.05 10.95 7.40
N THR A 165 9.57 11.49 6.31
CA THR A 165 9.09 11.22 4.94
C THR A 165 9.92 10.12 4.29
N GLY A 166 9.34 9.40 3.36
CA GLY A 166 10.02 8.32 2.64
C GLY A 166 9.15 7.06 2.50
N VAL A 167 9.81 5.98 2.13
CA VAL A 167 9.23 4.63 2.06
C VAL A 167 9.70 3.86 3.29
N PHE A 168 8.82 3.06 3.87
CA PHE A 168 9.08 2.28 5.10
C PHE A 168 8.44 0.90 5.00
N ASN A 169 9.24 -0.15 5.24
CA ASN A 169 8.79 -1.55 5.34
C ASN A 169 8.27 -1.88 6.74
#